data_8c0504cbac3672d501a458e523bdfa21
#
_entry.id   8c0504cbac3672d501a458e523bdfa21
#
_cell.length_a   1.000
_cell.length_b   1.000
_cell.length_c   1.000
_cell.angle_alpha   90.00
_cell.angle_beta   90.00
_cell.angle_gamma   90.00
#
_symmetry.space_group_name_H-M   'P 1'
#
loop_
_entity.id
_entity.type
_entity.pdbx_description
1 polymer ?
#
loop_
_entity_poly.entity_id
_entity_poly.type
_entity_poly.pdbx_seq_one_letter_code
_entity_poly.pdbx_strand_id
1 'polypeptide(L)'
;MKAVYFFPLGILLVITGCESLFNDRDVQNPPEFEYLIQDISAELDLDYEQRNSARSSLERGRDFHPDPAALWELAKKLQQTLTQEQKDSLLSRHFNIDAQIISEENDHHHGRLEHFNRMNDRIILLMTEEQLPIYQELIDTKMTLISDIISKYQNKELERESMRFEMMSVMEWFRAEMKILLTKEQEETITMERGERDISWRRGRGGWGRLSQNSDEIKLAMQNALELTPDQISTLELIGSTVKTELDDLRKTYVEGTGEIPAEDFRLAIISIMENSIDEREQVFTEIQKEIIEIHRALTLRFMRHIRWGRI
;
A
#
# COMPACT_ATOMS: atom_id res chain seq x y z
N MET A 1 3.58 26.46 -11.18
CA MET A 1 2.42 25.64 -10.80
C MET A 1 2.87 24.19 -10.89
N LYS A 2 3.18 23.54 -9.75
CA LYS A 2 3.57 22.09 -9.73
C LYS A 2 2.28 21.32 -9.48
N ALA A 3 1.79 20.63 -10.49
CA ALA A 3 0.66 19.71 -10.35
C ALA A 3 1.09 18.52 -9.48
N VAL A 4 0.62 18.49 -8.25
CA VAL A 4 0.78 17.34 -7.35
C VAL A 4 -0.34 16.38 -7.69
N TYR A 5 -0.01 15.38 -8.49
CA TYR A 5 -0.97 14.33 -8.85
C TYR A 5 -1.18 13.40 -7.65
N PHE A 6 -2.38 13.42 -7.11
CA PHE A 6 -2.82 12.49 -6.08
C PHE A 6 -3.62 11.36 -6.73
N PHE A 7 -3.11 10.18 -6.58
CA PHE A 7 -3.77 8.93 -6.90
C PHE A 7 -4.93 8.64 -5.93
N PRO A 8 -5.99 7.98 -6.36
CA PRO A 8 -7.01 7.49 -5.44
C PRO A 8 -6.35 6.54 -4.42
N LEU A 9 -6.32 6.98 -3.18
CA LEU A 9 -5.57 6.39 -2.07
C LEU A 9 -5.85 4.89 -1.85
N GLY A 10 -7.05 4.44 -2.14
CA GLY A 10 -7.46 3.08 -1.86
C GLY A 10 -6.75 2.00 -2.69
N ILE A 11 -6.50 2.26 -3.98
CA ILE A 11 -5.82 1.28 -4.85
C ILE A 11 -4.30 1.37 -4.69
N LEU A 12 -3.77 2.55 -4.34
CA LEU A 12 -2.33 2.77 -4.15
C LEU A 12 -1.81 2.27 -2.79
N LEU A 13 -2.66 2.15 -1.76
CA LEU A 13 -2.24 1.60 -0.48
C LEU A 13 -1.83 0.12 -0.58
N VAL A 14 -2.36 -0.63 -1.55
CA VAL A 14 -1.84 -1.98 -1.85
C VAL A 14 -0.39 -1.91 -2.33
N ILE A 15 -0.05 -0.83 -3.05
CA ILE A 15 1.27 -0.67 -3.66
C ILE A 15 2.26 0.03 -2.73
N THR A 16 1.81 1.01 -1.92
CA THR A 16 2.71 1.78 -1.04
C THR A 16 3.11 1.05 0.24
N GLY A 17 2.32 0.08 0.71
CA GLY A 17 2.76 -0.86 1.75
C GLY A 17 3.93 -1.75 1.31
N CYS A 18 4.18 -1.82 0.00
CA CYS A 18 5.24 -2.61 -0.61
C CYS A 18 6.57 -1.87 -0.77
N GLU A 19 6.62 -0.56 -0.60
CA GLU A 19 7.84 0.24 -0.84
C GLU A 19 9.06 -0.14 0.00
N SER A 20 8.88 -0.84 1.10
CA SER A 20 9.98 -1.23 1.99
C SER A 20 10.55 -2.63 1.73
N LEU A 21 9.97 -3.43 0.83
CA LEU A 21 10.34 -4.85 0.67
C LEU A 21 11.41 -5.11 -0.41
N PHE A 22 11.76 -4.10 -1.21
CA PHE A 22 12.64 -4.30 -2.35
C PHE A 22 14.06 -3.75 -2.10
N ASN A 23 14.84 -4.34 -1.22
CA ASN A 23 16.23 -3.97 -1.03
C ASN A 23 17.19 -5.12 -1.40
N ASP A 24 17.94 -4.88 -2.47
CA ASP A 24 19.24 -5.46 -2.86
C ASP A 24 19.46 -6.96 -2.99
N ARG A 25 19.69 -7.38 -4.25
CA ARG A 25 20.96 -8.02 -4.69
C ARG A 25 20.91 -8.33 -6.19
N ASP A 26 22.02 -8.05 -6.88
CA ASP A 26 22.35 -8.60 -8.20
C ASP A 26 22.42 -10.13 -8.10
N VAL A 27 21.33 -10.80 -8.37
CA VAL A 27 21.29 -12.25 -8.59
C VAL A 27 20.51 -12.48 -9.86
N GLN A 28 21.11 -13.19 -10.80
CA GLN A 28 20.44 -13.80 -11.96
C GLN A 28 19.39 -14.80 -11.44
N ASN A 29 18.26 -14.28 -11.01
CA ASN A 29 17.13 -15.12 -10.62
C ASN A 29 16.21 -15.32 -11.83
N PRO A 30 15.60 -16.50 -11.97
CA PRO A 30 14.56 -16.71 -12.96
C PRO A 30 13.46 -15.65 -12.75
N PRO A 31 12.79 -15.25 -13.83
CA PRO A 31 11.83 -14.17 -13.76
C PRO A 31 10.78 -14.46 -12.68
N GLU A 32 10.66 -13.56 -11.71
CA GLU A 32 9.77 -13.67 -10.55
C GLU A 32 8.32 -13.96 -10.97
N PHE A 33 7.95 -13.53 -12.15
CA PHE A 33 6.67 -13.86 -12.76
C PHE A 33 6.52 -15.33 -13.16
N GLU A 34 7.59 -16.03 -13.47
CA GLU A 34 7.50 -17.47 -13.80
C GLU A 34 7.13 -18.29 -12.57
N TYR A 35 7.64 -17.93 -11.39
CA TYR A 35 7.19 -18.54 -10.14
C TYR A 35 5.71 -18.26 -9.85
N LEU A 36 5.25 -17.01 -10.10
CA LEU A 36 3.84 -16.70 -9.96
C LEU A 36 2.98 -17.57 -10.89
N ILE A 37 3.38 -17.71 -12.15
CA ILE A 37 2.66 -18.55 -13.12
C ILE A 37 2.66 -20.02 -12.71
N GLN A 38 3.78 -20.54 -12.21
CA GLN A 38 3.86 -21.92 -11.71
C GLN A 38 2.94 -22.13 -10.52
N ASP A 39 2.94 -21.20 -9.58
CA ASP A 39 2.11 -21.25 -8.36
C ASP A 39 0.62 -21.27 -8.72
N ILE A 40 0.15 -20.30 -9.50
CA ILE A 40 -1.26 -20.25 -9.90
C ILE A 40 -1.64 -21.42 -10.82
N SER A 41 -0.72 -21.89 -11.67
CA SER A 41 -0.99 -23.04 -12.55
C SER A 41 -1.15 -24.35 -11.78
N ALA A 42 -0.34 -24.55 -10.76
CA ALA A 42 -0.44 -25.73 -9.90
C ALA A 42 -1.66 -25.68 -8.97
N GLU A 43 -2.00 -24.52 -8.47
CA GLU A 43 -3.12 -24.32 -7.55
C GLU A 43 -4.49 -24.44 -8.25
N LEU A 44 -4.60 -23.84 -9.44
CA LEU A 44 -5.87 -23.74 -10.16
C LEU A 44 -6.06 -24.82 -11.23
N ASP A 45 -5.07 -25.73 -11.35
CA ASP A 45 -5.03 -26.76 -12.41
C ASP A 45 -5.28 -26.15 -13.80
N LEU A 46 -4.53 -25.07 -14.11
CA LEU A 46 -4.68 -24.36 -15.37
C LEU A 46 -4.37 -25.29 -16.56
N ASP A 47 -5.19 -25.27 -17.57
CA ASP A 47 -4.91 -25.96 -18.82
C ASP A 47 -3.78 -25.29 -19.59
N TYR A 48 -3.38 -25.91 -20.72
CA TYR A 48 -2.27 -25.42 -21.53
C TYR A 48 -2.54 -24.02 -22.12
N GLU A 49 -3.76 -23.76 -22.55
CA GLU A 49 -4.13 -22.47 -23.16
C GLU A 49 -4.20 -21.37 -22.11
N GLN A 50 -4.75 -21.66 -20.94
CA GLN A 50 -4.78 -20.75 -19.80
C GLN A 50 -3.37 -20.36 -19.35
N ARG A 51 -2.46 -21.34 -19.22
CA ARG A 51 -1.04 -21.11 -18.84
C ARG A 51 -0.30 -20.26 -19.85
N ASN A 52 -0.44 -20.55 -21.15
CA ASN A 52 0.21 -19.77 -22.20
C ASN A 52 -0.36 -18.36 -22.26
N SER A 53 -1.65 -18.21 -22.07
CA SER A 53 -2.32 -16.93 -22.04
C SER A 53 -1.85 -16.07 -20.86
N ALA A 54 -1.72 -16.67 -19.66
CA ALA A 54 -1.18 -15.99 -18.48
C ALA A 54 0.28 -15.58 -18.69
N ARG A 55 1.13 -16.48 -19.23
CA ARG A 55 2.54 -16.20 -19.51
C ARG A 55 2.70 -15.06 -20.53
N SER A 56 1.93 -15.06 -21.60
CA SER A 56 2.00 -14.01 -22.62
C SER A 56 1.61 -12.62 -22.12
N SER A 57 0.77 -12.54 -21.09
CA SER A 57 0.41 -11.27 -20.44
C SER A 57 1.57 -10.67 -19.65
N LEU A 58 2.52 -11.49 -19.19
CA LEU A 58 3.69 -11.06 -18.41
C LEU A 58 4.94 -10.84 -19.26
N GLU A 59 5.01 -11.39 -20.48
CA GLU A 59 6.19 -11.31 -21.35
C GLU A 59 6.43 -9.90 -21.95
N ARG A 60 5.45 -9.01 -21.88
CA ARG A 60 5.56 -7.64 -22.43
C ARG A 60 6.54 -6.75 -21.67
N GLY A 61 6.88 -7.10 -20.43
CA GLY A 61 7.85 -6.42 -19.58
C GLY A 61 9.27 -7.00 -19.72
N ARG A 62 9.87 -7.01 -20.92
CA ARG A 62 11.19 -7.64 -21.18
C ARG A 62 12.40 -6.94 -20.56
N ASP A 63 12.25 -5.81 -19.90
CA ASP A 63 13.33 -5.20 -19.14
C ASP A 63 13.32 -5.78 -17.72
N PHE A 64 14.15 -6.74 -17.45
CA PHE A 64 14.65 -7.39 -16.22
C PHE A 64 14.04 -7.05 -14.84
N HIS A 65 12.97 -6.25 -14.76
CA HIS A 65 12.26 -5.90 -13.55
C HIS A 65 10.77 -6.21 -13.71
N PRO A 66 10.16 -6.85 -12.69
CA PRO A 66 8.72 -7.09 -12.70
C PRO A 66 7.98 -5.74 -12.80
N ASP A 67 7.22 -5.59 -13.87
CA ASP A 67 6.38 -4.43 -14.08
C ASP A 67 5.03 -4.66 -13.36
N PRO A 68 4.71 -3.90 -12.29
CA PRO A 68 3.42 -4.02 -11.61
C PRO A 68 2.22 -3.78 -12.53
N ALA A 69 2.42 -3.07 -13.65
CA ALA A 69 1.39 -2.88 -14.66
C ALA A 69 0.98 -4.20 -15.34
N ALA A 70 1.92 -5.15 -15.49
CA ALA A 70 1.65 -6.45 -16.08
C ALA A 70 0.66 -7.30 -15.27
N LEU A 71 0.59 -7.10 -13.95
CA LEU A 71 -0.38 -7.81 -13.10
C LEU A 71 -1.83 -7.41 -13.40
N TRP A 72 -2.08 -6.19 -13.86
CA TRP A 72 -3.40 -5.76 -14.28
C TRP A 72 -3.84 -6.47 -15.57
N GLU A 73 -2.93 -6.58 -16.55
CA GLU A 73 -3.21 -7.33 -17.77
C GLU A 73 -3.44 -8.82 -17.50
N LEU A 74 -2.63 -9.40 -16.62
CA LEU A 74 -2.82 -10.78 -16.17
C LEU A 74 -4.17 -10.96 -15.47
N ALA A 75 -4.55 -10.06 -14.57
CA ALA A 75 -5.83 -10.13 -13.87
C ALA A 75 -7.03 -10.11 -14.84
N LYS A 76 -7.01 -9.19 -15.82
CA LYS A 76 -8.03 -9.13 -16.87
C LYS A 76 -8.10 -10.44 -17.66
N LYS A 77 -6.94 -10.99 -18.01
CA LYS A 77 -6.86 -12.22 -18.79
C LYS A 77 -7.38 -13.42 -18.00
N LEU A 78 -7.03 -13.53 -16.74
CA LEU A 78 -7.54 -14.60 -15.87
C LEU A 78 -9.05 -14.45 -15.64
N GLN A 79 -9.56 -13.24 -15.47
CA GLN A 79 -11.00 -13.03 -15.38
C GLN A 79 -11.75 -13.60 -16.57
N GLN A 80 -11.19 -13.48 -17.79
CA GLN A 80 -11.79 -13.95 -19.03
C GLN A 80 -11.66 -15.46 -19.27
N THR A 81 -10.62 -16.09 -18.71
CA THR A 81 -10.25 -17.47 -19.06
C THR A 81 -10.48 -18.49 -17.94
N LEU A 82 -10.54 -18.05 -16.68
CA LEU A 82 -10.80 -18.95 -15.56
C LEU A 82 -12.29 -19.34 -15.48
N THR A 83 -12.51 -20.59 -15.10
CA THR A 83 -13.84 -21.06 -14.69
C THR A 83 -14.22 -20.41 -13.34
N GLN A 84 -15.51 -20.41 -13.01
CA GLN A 84 -15.96 -19.86 -11.72
C GLN A 84 -15.31 -20.60 -10.53
N GLU A 85 -15.18 -21.91 -10.61
CA GLU A 85 -14.52 -22.72 -9.56
C GLU A 85 -13.05 -22.33 -9.38
N GLN A 86 -12.32 -22.09 -10.48
CA GLN A 86 -10.92 -21.61 -10.43
C GLN A 86 -10.83 -20.20 -9.82
N LYS A 87 -11.77 -19.30 -10.16
CA LYS A 87 -11.85 -17.96 -9.57
C LYS A 87 -12.10 -18.03 -8.07
N ASP A 88 -13.09 -18.81 -7.64
CA ASP A 88 -13.40 -19.01 -6.23
C ASP A 88 -12.20 -19.59 -5.46
N SER A 89 -11.45 -20.54 -6.05
CA SER A 89 -10.23 -21.07 -5.49
C SER A 89 -9.15 -20.01 -5.35
N LEU A 90 -8.94 -19.19 -6.39
CA LEU A 90 -7.96 -18.10 -6.40
C LEU A 90 -8.24 -17.07 -5.29
N LEU A 91 -9.51 -16.73 -5.10
CA LEU A 91 -9.95 -15.71 -4.15
C LEU A 91 -10.03 -16.26 -2.71
N SER A 92 -10.43 -17.52 -2.51
CA SER A 92 -10.60 -18.09 -1.17
C SER A 92 -9.29 -18.24 -0.39
N ARG A 93 -8.18 -18.50 -1.08
CA ARG A 93 -6.84 -18.62 -0.45
C ARG A 93 -6.16 -17.30 -0.13
N HIS A 94 -6.68 -16.23 -0.67
CA HIS A 94 -6.18 -14.90 -0.46
C HIS A 94 -6.08 -14.52 1.05
N PHE A 95 -7.10 -14.83 1.83
CA PHE A 95 -7.14 -14.55 3.27
C PHE A 95 -6.05 -15.28 4.06
N ASN A 96 -5.70 -16.51 3.67
CA ASN A 96 -4.68 -17.30 4.36
C ASN A 96 -3.26 -16.77 4.10
N ILE A 97 -3.00 -16.25 2.90
CA ILE A 97 -1.70 -15.68 2.53
C ILE A 97 -1.44 -14.40 3.32
N ASP A 98 -2.46 -13.55 3.48
CA ASP A 98 -2.33 -12.30 4.25
C ASP A 98 -1.97 -12.56 5.72
N ALA A 99 -2.67 -13.48 6.37
CA ALA A 99 -2.40 -13.84 7.76
C ALA A 99 -0.98 -14.38 7.94
N GLN A 100 -0.48 -15.16 6.98
CA GLN A 100 0.87 -15.70 7.00
C GLN A 100 1.92 -14.60 6.78
N ILE A 101 1.72 -13.69 5.81
CA ILE A 101 2.64 -12.59 5.56
C ILE A 101 2.80 -11.71 6.80
N ILE A 102 1.69 -11.40 7.48
CA ILE A 102 1.72 -10.57 8.69
C ILE A 102 2.39 -11.29 9.87
N SER A 103 2.14 -12.60 10.05
CA SER A 103 2.78 -13.37 11.13
C SER A 103 4.29 -13.50 10.94
N GLU A 104 4.75 -13.70 9.71
CA GLU A 104 6.18 -13.82 9.38
C GLU A 104 6.89 -12.47 9.33
N GLU A 105 6.14 -11.37 9.11
CA GLU A 105 6.66 -10.02 9.22
C GLU A 105 7.22 -9.72 10.60
N ASN A 106 6.70 -10.35 11.65
CA ASN A 106 7.21 -10.21 13.01
C ASN A 106 8.61 -10.81 13.20
N ASP A 107 8.99 -11.87 12.45
CA ASP A 107 10.32 -12.51 12.59
C ASP A 107 11.44 -11.78 11.82
N HIS A 108 11.11 -11.00 10.80
CA HIS A 108 12.10 -10.30 9.95
C HIS A 108 12.25 -8.80 10.25
N HIS A 109 11.76 -8.35 11.40
CA HIS A 109 11.73 -6.92 11.77
C HIS A 109 13.09 -6.29 12.08
N HIS A 110 14.20 -7.04 12.20
CA HIS A 110 15.49 -6.46 12.60
C HIS A 110 15.92 -5.26 11.73
N GLY A 111 15.84 -5.36 10.42
CA GLY A 111 16.25 -4.26 9.53
C GLY A 111 15.29 -3.06 9.54
N ARG A 112 13.99 -3.30 9.73
CA ARG A 112 12.97 -2.23 9.84
C ARG A 112 13.01 -1.56 11.20
N LEU A 113 13.20 -2.34 12.26
CA LEU A 113 13.40 -1.82 13.62
C LEU A 113 14.66 -0.95 13.70
N GLU A 114 15.77 -1.36 13.08
CA GLU A 114 16.96 -0.52 13.02
C GLU A 114 16.75 0.79 12.25
N HIS A 115 15.96 0.76 11.17
CA HIS A 115 15.65 1.99 10.44
C HIS A 115 14.70 2.89 11.24
N PHE A 116 13.68 2.30 11.86
CA PHE A 116 12.77 3.00 12.75
C PHE A 116 13.51 3.60 13.95
N ASN A 117 14.38 2.82 14.61
CA ASN A 117 15.18 3.27 15.73
C ASN A 117 16.10 4.42 15.32
N ARG A 118 16.80 4.31 14.20
CA ARG A 118 17.66 5.40 13.68
C ARG A 118 16.89 6.69 13.37
N MET A 119 15.67 6.57 12.88
CA MET A 119 14.82 7.74 12.61
C MET A 119 14.29 8.32 13.92
N ASN A 120 13.91 7.47 14.85
CA ASN A 120 13.49 7.85 16.20
C ASN A 120 14.60 8.55 16.97
N ASP A 121 15.81 7.99 16.98
CA ASP A 121 17.00 8.59 17.61
C ASP A 121 17.30 10.01 17.11
N ARG A 122 17.09 10.26 15.83
CA ARG A 122 17.29 11.60 15.26
C ARG A 122 16.20 12.59 15.64
N ILE A 123 14.96 12.15 15.68
CA ILE A 123 13.85 12.98 16.15
C ILE A 123 14.10 13.35 17.62
N ILE A 124 14.54 12.40 18.44
CA ILE A 124 14.92 12.61 19.84
C ILE A 124 16.00 13.68 19.97
N LEU A 125 17.02 13.66 19.10
CA LEU A 125 18.11 14.67 19.13
C LEU A 125 17.66 16.09 18.79
N LEU A 126 16.51 16.26 18.14
CA LEU A 126 15.92 17.55 17.82
C LEU A 126 14.94 18.05 18.90
N MET A 127 14.52 17.16 19.83
CA MET A 127 13.53 17.49 20.86
C MET A 127 14.16 18.29 22.00
N THR A 128 13.37 19.19 22.57
CA THR A 128 13.72 19.82 23.84
C THR A 128 13.43 18.86 25.00
N GLU A 129 13.98 19.17 26.20
CA GLU A 129 13.74 18.38 27.40
C GLU A 129 12.22 18.32 27.76
N GLU A 130 11.46 19.35 27.41
CA GLU A 130 10.03 19.42 27.65
C GLU A 130 9.22 18.60 26.61
N GLN A 131 9.70 18.52 25.37
CA GLN A 131 9.06 17.76 24.29
C GLN A 131 9.29 16.25 24.41
N LEU A 132 10.43 15.85 24.95
CA LEU A 132 10.87 14.46 24.97
C LEU A 132 9.88 13.50 25.64
N PRO A 133 9.36 13.79 26.87
CA PRO A 133 8.37 12.90 27.51
C PRO A 133 7.07 12.80 26.72
N ILE A 134 6.60 13.89 26.10
CA ILE A 134 5.38 13.91 25.28
C ILE A 134 5.60 13.04 24.02
N TYR A 135 6.75 13.19 23.37
CA TYR A 135 7.11 12.37 22.21
C TYR A 135 7.15 10.87 22.55
N GLN A 136 7.75 10.52 23.70
CA GLN A 136 7.83 9.11 24.12
C GLN A 136 6.43 8.53 24.35
N GLU A 137 5.52 9.27 24.99
CA GLU A 137 4.14 8.86 25.20
C GLU A 137 3.40 8.66 23.86
N LEU A 138 3.63 9.55 22.87
CA LEU A 138 3.04 9.42 21.53
C LEU A 138 3.54 8.16 20.82
N ILE A 139 4.82 7.84 20.91
CA ILE A 139 5.38 6.60 20.34
C ILE A 139 4.79 5.37 21.02
N ASP A 140 4.74 5.33 22.34
CA ASP A 140 4.22 4.20 23.10
C ASP A 140 2.73 3.98 22.79
N THR A 141 1.94 5.05 22.73
CA THR A 141 0.53 5.00 22.35
C THR A 141 0.36 4.48 20.91
N LYS A 142 1.12 5.00 19.97
CA LYS A 142 1.11 4.53 18.58
C LYS A 142 1.41 3.04 18.48
N MET A 143 2.46 2.58 19.17
CA MET A 143 2.86 1.16 19.12
C MET A 143 1.79 0.26 19.76
N THR A 144 1.17 0.70 20.82
CA THR A 144 0.05 -0.01 21.46
C THR A 144 -1.14 -0.16 20.52
N LEU A 145 -1.54 0.93 19.86
CA LEU A 145 -2.64 0.93 18.89
C LEU A 145 -2.36 0.01 17.70
N ILE A 146 -1.14 0.07 17.15
CA ILE A 146 -0.71 -0.81 16.05
C ILE A 146 -0.76 -2.28 16.49
N SER A 147 -0.25 -2.60 17.68
CA SER A 147 -0.26 -3.96 18.22
C SER A 147 -1.69 -4.49 18.42
N ASP A 148 -2.60 -3.66 18.90
CA ASP A 148 -4.02 -4.01 19.07
C ASP A 148 -4.68 -4.30 17.71
N ILE A 149 -4.48 -3.46 16.72
CA ILE A 149 -5.00 -3.65 15.35
C ILE A 149 -4.49 -4.96 14.75
N ILE A 150 -3.19 -5.25 14.88
CA ILE A 150 -2.59 -6.50 14.38
C ILE A 150 -3.21 -7.70 15.10
N SER A 151 -3.36 -7.63 16.43
CA SER A 151 -3.96 -8.69 17.22
C SER A 151 -5.40 -8.98 16.81
N LYS A 152 -6.23 -7.95 16.63
CA LYS A 152 -7.61 -8.09 16.15
C LYS A 152 -7.65 -8.74 14.76
N TYR A 153 -6.76 -8.33 13.86
CA TYR A 153 -6.67 -8.94 12.54
C TYR A 153 -6.26 -10.42 12.60
N GLN A 154 -5.25 -10.77 13.39
CA GLN A 154 -4.81 -12.15 13.59
C GLN A 154 -5.91 -13.03 14.20
N ASN A 155 -6.71 -12.48 15.09
CA ASN A 155 -7.86 -13.15 15.70
C ASN A 155 -9.09 -13.22 14.79
N LYS A 156 -9.03 -12.65 13.57
CA LYS A 156 -10.13 -12.56 12.61
C LYS A 156 -11.32 -11.72 13.13
N GLU A 157 -11.06 -10.81 14.04
CA GLU A 157 -12.03 -9.83 14.55
C GLU A 157 -12.13 -8.60 13.64
N LEU A 158 -11.14 -8.41 12.76
CA LEU A 158 -11.03 -7.27 11.87
C LEU A 158 -10.75 -7.78 10.44
N GLU A 159 -11.46 -7.24 9.47
CA GLU A 159 -11.20 -7.50 8.08
C GLU A 159 -9.97 -6.73 7.60
N ARG A 160 -9.37 -7.17 6.49
CA ARG A 160 -8.16 -6.58 5.95
C ARG A 160 -8.30 -5.09 5.62
N GLU A 161 -9.41 -4.70 5.00
CA GLU A 161 -9.63 -3.30 4.63
C GLU A 161 -9.82 -2.43 5.87
N SER A 162 -10.61 -2.89 6.83
CA SER A 162 -10.78 -2.22 8.11
C SER A 162 -9.46 -2.10 8.87
N MET A 163 -8.63 -3.17 8.89
CA MET A 163 -7.28 -3.12 9.45
C MET A 163 -6.44 -1.99 8.82
N ARG A 164 -6.52 -1.84 7.50
CA ARG A 164 -5.77 -0.78 6.79
C ARG A 164 -6.24 0.61 7.16
N PHE A 165 -7.56 0.79 7.30
CA PHE A 165 -8.10 2.09 7.70
C PHE A 165 -7.73 2.43 9.12
N GLU A 166 -7.83 1.47 10.04
CA GLU A 166 -7.37 1.66 11.40
C GLU A 166 -5.86 1.98 11.47
N MET A 167 -5.02 1.25 10.74
CA MET A 167 -3.58 1.55 10.65
C MET A 167 -3.32 2.94 10.08
N MET A 168 -4.03 3.33 9.02
CA MET A 168 -3.89 4.64 8.41
C MET A 168 -4.35 5.74 9.38
N SER A 169 -5.46 5.54 10.10
CA SER A 169 -5.96 6.51 11.06
C SER A 169 -4.96 6.76 12.21
N VAL A 170 -4.29 5.70 12.68
CA VAL A 170 -3.21 5.81 13.68
C VAL A 170 -2.01 6.59 13.13
N MET A 171 -1.63 6.35 11.87
CA MET A 171 -0.50 7.06 11.25
C MET A 171 -0.81 8.53 11.02
N GLU A 172 -2.03 8.87 10.62
CA GLU A 172 -2.46 10.26 10.41
C GLU A 172 -2.60 11.00 11.76
N TRP A 173 -3.16 10.35 12.76
CA TRP A 173 -3.18 10.89 14.12
C TRP A 173 -1.76 11.19 14.62
N PHE A 174 -0.85 10.23 14.53
CA PHE A 174 0.54 10.42 14.95
C PHE A 174 1.22 11.58 14.20
N ARG A 175 0.95 11.74 12.90
CA ARG A 175 1.47 12.87 12.11
C ARG A 175 0.92 14.20 12.59
N ALA A 176 -0.37 14.26 12.92
CA ALA A 176 -1.01 15.46 13.43
C ALA A 176 -0.46 15.85 14.81
N GLU A 177 -0.31 14.90 15.72
CA GLU A 177 0.32 15.12 17.03
C GLU A 177 1.76 15.61 16.91
N MET A 178 2.54 14.99 16.02
CA MET A 178 3.91 15.44 15.75
C MET A 178 3.95 16.88 15.23
N LYS A 179 2.96 17.30 14.44
CA LYS A 179 2.86 18.66 13.93
C LYS A 179 2.48 19.67 15.04
N ILE A 180 1.73 19.23 16.04
CA ILE A 180 1.42 20.06 17.23
C ILE A 180 2.67 20.17 18.14
N LEU A 181 3.41 19.08 18.30
CA LEU A 181 4.56 18.99 19.19
C LEU A 181 5.79 19.72 18.66
N LEU A 182 6.05 19.67 17.36
CA LEU A 182 7.26 20.20 16.74
C LEU A 182 7.19 21.71 16.52
N THR A 183 8.31 22.41 16.72
CA THR A 183 8.45 23.76 16.18
C THR A 183 8.60 23.72 14.67
N LYS A 184 8.35 24.85 14.02
CA LYS A 184 8.49 24.96 12.56
C LYS A 184 9.90 24.65 12.07
N GLU A 185 10.92 25.07 12.81
CA GLU A 185 12.33 24.79 12.50
C GLU A 185 12.65 23.29 12.60
N GLN A 186 12.08 22.61 13.60
CA GLN A 186 12.24 21.16 13.75
C GLN A 186 11.54 20.41 12.61
N GLU A 187 10.32 20.82 12.23
CA GLU A 187 9.57 20.25 11.11
C GLU A 187 10.33 20.42 9.78
N GLU A 188 10.86 21.63 9.53
CA GLU A 188 11.68 21.92 8.33
C GLU A 188 12.94 21.04 8.31
N THR A 189 13.63 20.89 9.44
CA THR A 189 14.85 20.05 9.55
C THR A 189 14.54 18.58 9.23
N ILE A 190 13.49 18.02 9.80
CA ILE A 190 13.05 16.63 9.54
C ILE A 190 12.68 16.48 8.06
N THR A 191 12.00 17.47 7.47
CA THR A 191 11.57 17.45 6.07
C THR A 191 12.75 17.54 5.11
N MET A 192 13.72 18.41 5.38
CA MET A 192 14.96 18.53 4.59
C MET A 192 15.77 17.24 4.62
N GLU A 193 15.95 16.64 5.78
CA GLU A 193 16.67 15.36 5.91
C GLU A 193 15.97 14.21 5.17
N ARG A 194 14.64 14.19 5.14
CA ARG A 194 13.87 13.25 4.33
C ARG A 194 14.08 13.51 2.84
N GLY A 195 14.02 14.77 2.42
CA GLY A 195 14.19 15.17 1.02
C GLY A 195 15.60 14.87 0.49
N GLU A 196 16.65 15.13 1.26
CA GLU A 196 18.03 14.82 0.88
C GLU A 196 18.29 13.32 0.74
N ARG A 197 17.66 12.49 1.59
CA ARG A 197 17.75 11.03 1.47
C ARG A 197 16.97 10.51 0.27
N ASP A 198 15.80 11.03 0.03
CA ASP A 198 15.01 10.64 -1.14
C ASP A 198 15.80 10.89 -2.43
N ILE A 199 16.57 11.99 -2.49
CA ILE A 199 17.49 12.29 -3.59
C ILE A 199 18.71 11.35 -3.60
N SER A 200 19.30 11.02 -2.44
CA SER A 200 20.46 10.13 -2.34
C SER A 200 20.09 8.68 -2.63
N TRP A 201 18.93 8.23 -2.20
CA TRP A 201 18.38 6.92 -2.52
C TRP A 201 18.02 6.79 -4.00
N ARG A 202 17.50 7.85 -4.61
CA ARG A 202 17.24 7.90 -6.07
C ARG A 202 18.53 7.81 -6.89
N ARG A 203 19.66 8.33 -6.39
CA ARG A 203 20.96 8.27 -7.10
C ARG A 203 21.75 6.98 -6.86
N GLY A 204 21.55 6.31 -5.73
CA GLY A 204 22.41 5.20 -5.30
C GLY A 204 21.97 3.80 -5.70
N ARG A 205 20.72 3.57 -6.03
CA ARG A 205 20.18 2.24 -6.32
C ARG A 205 19.06 2.28 -7.35
N GLY A 206 19.40 1.88 -8.55
CA GLY A 206 18.61 1.99 -9.80
C GLY A 206 17.25 1.28 -9.87
N GLY A 207 16.55 1.03 -8.75
CA GLY A 207 15.25 0.32 -8.79
C GLY A 207 14.04 1.21 -8.46
N TRP A 208 14.14 2.05 -7.45
CA TRP A 208 12.97 2.70 -6.84
C TRP A 208 12.57 4.03 -7.47
N GLY A 209 13.53 4.76 -8.05
CA GLY A 209 13.22 5.97 -8.83
C GLY A 209 12.35 5.68 -10.05
N ARG A 210 12.34 4.45 -10.54
CA ARG A 210 11.47 4.02 -11.65
C ARG A 210 10.03 3.77 -11.22
N LEU A 211 9.76 3.29 -9.99
CA LEU A 211 8.38 3.05 -9.54
C LEU A 211 7.58 4.33 -9.36
N SER A 212 8.21 5.44 -8.94
CA SER A 212 7.53 6.73 -8.91
C SER A 212 7.33 7.34 -10.31
N GLN A 213 8.16 6.98 -11.28
CA GLN A 213 7.97 7.31 -12.70
C GLN A 213 6.90 6.42 -13.34
N ASN A 214 6.74 5.18 -12.85
CA ASN A 214 5.75 4.21 -13.36
C ASN A 214 4.34 4.40 -12.77
N SER A 215 4.10 5.37 -11.91
CA SER A 215 2.76 5.60 -11.34
C SER A 215 1.71 5.86 -12.43
N ASP A 216 2.07 6.60 -13.47
CA ASP A 216 1.16 6.89 -14.58
C ASP A 216 0.99 5.67 -15.50
N GLU A 217 2.03 4.86 -15.66
CA GLU A 217 1.97 3.59 -16.41
C GLU A 217 1.08 2.57 -15.69
N ILE A 218 1.20 2.45 -14.37
CA ILE A 218 0.34 1.57 -13.56
C ILE A 218 -1.12 2.06 -13.62
N LYS A 219 -1.35 3.38 -13.52
CA LYS A 219 -2.68 3.97 -13.66
C LYS A 219 -3.27 3.65 -15.02
N LEU A 220 -2.50 3.83 -16.07
CA LEU A 220 -2.91 3.55 -17.43
C LEU A 220 -3.19 2.04 -17.63
N ALA A 221 -2.35 1.17 -17.09
CA ALA A 221 -2.55 -0.28 -17.15
C ALA A 221 -3.85 -0.70 -16.42
N MET A 222 -4.11 -0.13 -15.25
CA MET A 222 -5.35 -0.32 -14.53
C MET A 222 -6.56 0.14 -15.35
N GLN A 223 -6.51 1.36 -15.89
CA GLN A 223 -7.60 1.92 -16.71
C GLN A 223 -7.88 1.05 -17.94
N ASN A 224 -6.83 0.56 -18.60
CA ASN A 224 -6.94 -0.32 -19.77
C ASN A 224 -7.46 -1.72 -19.40
N ALA A 225 -6.99 -2.29 -18.31
CA ALA A 225 -7.44 -3.61 -17.85
C ALA A 225 -8.91 -3.58 -17.45
N LEU A 226 -9.34 -2.54 -16.76
CA LEU A 226 -10.72 -2.35 -16.34
C LEU A 226 -11.62 -1.78 -17.45
N GLU A 227 -11.06 -1.37 -18.59
CA GLU A 227 -11.80 -0.71 -19.68
C GLU A 227 -12.65 0.47 -19.16
N LEU A 228 -12.05 1.31 -18.31
CA LEU A 228 -12.77 2.41 -17.70
C LEU A 228 -13.23 3.42 -18.73
N THR A 229 -14.50 3.79 -18.66
CA THR A 229 -15.03 4.91 -19.46
C THR A 229 -14.50 6.26 -18.98
N PRO A 230 -14.49 7.29 -19.83
CA PRO A 230 -14.10 8.64 -19.41
C PRO A 230 -14.89 9.16 -18.20
N ASP A 231 -16.18 8.82 -18.11
CA ASP A 231 -17.04 9.21 -16.99
C ASP A 231 -16.64 8.49 -15.69
N GLN A 232 -16.31 7.19 -15.76
CA GLN A 232 -15.80 6.45 -14.61
C GLN A 232 -14.46 7.02 -14.13
N ILE A 233 -13.54 7.33 -15.05
CA ILE A 233 -12.24 7.95 -14.72
C ILE A 233 -12.46 9.29 -14.01
N SER A 234 -13.30 10.15 -14.57
CA SER A 234 -13.63 11.46 -13.99
C SER A 234 -14.25 11.34 -12.60
N THR A 235 -15.18 10.38 -12.43
CA THR A 235 -15.82 10.13 -11.13
C THR A 235 -14.81 9.64 -10.09
N LEU A 236 -13.94 8.70 -10.45
CA LEU A 236 -12.88 8.20 -9.55
C LEU A 236 -11.88 9.29 -9.17
N GLU A 237 -11.54 10.19 -10.08
CA GLU A 237 -10.68 11.35 -9.81
C GLU A 237 -11.37 12.34 -8.86
N LEU A 238 -12.67 12.56 -9.03
CA LEU A 238 -13.47 13.39 -8.13
C LEU A 238 -13.51 12.79 -6.73
N ILE A 239 -13.85 11.52 -6.58
CA ILE A 239 -13.84 10.83 -5.28
C ILE A 239 -12.47 10.98 -4.61
N GLY A 240 -11.37 10.74 -5.35
CA GLY A 240 -10.02 10.89 -4.82
C GLY A 240 -9.68 12.31 -4.36
N SER A 241 -10.13 13.33 -5.08
CA SER A 241 -9.93 14.73 -4.72
C SER A 241 -10.78 15.14 -3.50
N THR A 242 -12.01 14.63 -3.40
CA THR A 242 -12.89 14.87 -2.25
C THR A 242 -12.29 14.29 -0.98
N VAL A 243 -11.91 13.01 -1.00
CA VAL A 243 -11.23 12.36 0.15
C VAL A 243 -9.99 13.12 0.60
N LYS A 244 -9.17 13.57 -0.36
CA LYS A 244 -8.00 14.38 -0.02
C LYS A 244 -8.38 15.66 0.69
N THR A 245 -9.36 16.39 0.17
CA THR A 245 -9.82 17.66 0.75
C THR A 245 -10.36 17.43 2.17
N GLU A 246 -11.22 16.43 2.35
CA GLU A 246 -11.79 16.09 3.65
C GLU A 246 -10.71 15.71 4.68
N LEU A 247 -9.72 14.90 4.29
CA LEU A 247 -8.59 14.57 5.16
C LEU A 247 -7.72 15.78 5.48
N ASP A 248 -7.47 16.66 4.53
CA ASP A 248 -6.66 17.87 4.74
C ASP A 248 -7.40 18.86 5.66
N ASP A 249 -8.71 19.03 5.48
CA ASP A 249 -9.55 19.88 6.35
C ASP A 249 -9.66 19.30 7.77
N LEU A 250 -9.85 17.99 7.90
CA LEU A 250 -9.89 17.30 9.19
C LEU A 250 -8.56 17.47 9.96
N ARG A 251 -7.42 17.25 9.28
CA ARG A 251 -6.09 17.46 9.87
C ARG A 251 -5.87 18.90 10.30
N LYS A 252 -6.26 19.85 9.44
CA LYS A 252 -6.16 21.27 9.74
C LYS A 252 -6.95 21.61 10.99
N THR A 253 -8.20 21.19 11.07
CA THR A 253 -9.06 21.43 12.23
C THR A 253 -8.48 20.81 13.49
N TYR A 254 -7.95 19.58 13.42
CA TYR A 254 -7.33 18.92 14.57
C TYR A 254 -6.08 19.66 15.06
N VAL A 255 -5.21 20.07 14.16
CA VAL A 255 -3.94 20.75 14.51
C VAL A 255 -4.20 22.17 15.00
N GLU A 256 -5.07 22.96 14.33
CA GLU A 256 -5.40 24.32 14.72
C GLU A 256 -6.20 24.38 16.03
N GLY A 257 -7.04 23.37 16.30
CA GLY A 257 -7.80 23.23 17.54
C GLY A 257 -6.97 22.72 18.71
N THR A 258 -5.67 22.45 18.53
CA THR A 258 -4.73 22.00 19.59
C THR A 258 -5.29 20.95 20.53
N GLY A 259 -5.95 19.91 19.97
CA GLY A 259 -6.48 18.78 20.76
C GLY A 259 -7.90 18.99 21.31
N GLU A 260 -8.65 19.98 20.85
CA GLU A 260 -10.08 20.09 21.17
C GLU A 260 -10.90 18.88 20.71
N ILE A 261 -10.47 18.25 19.62
CA ILE A 261 -11.04 16.98 19.14
C ILE A 261 -10.29 15.83 19.82
N PRO A 262 -10.97 14.89 20.51
CA PRO A 262 -10.32 13.71 21.06
C PRO A 262 -9.61 12.89 19.96
N ALA A 263 -8.43 12.34 20.26
CA ALA A 263 -7.63 11.55 19.32
C ALA A 263 -8.42 10.37 18.71
N GLU A 264 -9.30 9.77 19.51
CA GLU A 264 -10.18 8.70 19.06
C GLU A 264 -11.20 9.19 18.03
N ASP A 265 -11.86 10.31 18.26
CA ASP A 265 -12.83 10.89 17.33
C ASP A 265 -12.16 11.31 16.01
N PHE A 266 -10.96 11.85 16.08
CA PHE A 266 -10.16 12.15 14.90
C PHE A 266 -9.86 10.89 14.07
N ARG A 267 -9.44 9.80 14.72
CA ARG A 267 -9.18 8.53 14.04
C ARG A 267 -10.44 7.90 13.46
N LEU A 268 -11.54 7.93 14.17
CA LEU A 268 -12.85 7.44 13.69
C LEU A 268 -13.33 8.24 12.47
N ALA A 269 -13.14 9.56 12.47
CA ALA A 269 -13.48 10.40 11.32
C ALA A 269 -12.65 10.01 10.08
N ILE A 270 -11.36 9.72 10.22
CA ILE A 270 -10.53 9.23 9.12
C ILE A 270 -11.05 7.90 8.58
N ILE A 271 -11.37 6.95 9.46
CA ILE A 271 -11.92 5.65 9.07
C ILE A 271 -13.21 5.86 8.27
N SER A 272 -14.14 6.69 8.77
CA SER A 272 -15.39 6.98 8.10
C SER A 272 -15.20 7.60 6.70
N ILE A 273 -14.28 8.55 6.53
CA ILE A 273 -13.96 9.13 5.23
C ILE A 273 -13.49 8.04 4.26
N MET A 274 -12.65 7.11 4.74
CA MET A 274 -12.10 6.04 3.90
C MET A 274 -13.15 5.00 3.53
N GLU A 275 -14.00 4.58 4.47
CA GLU A 275 -15.10 3.64 4.22
C GLU A 275 -16.08 4.21 3.21
N ASN A 276 -16.54 5.45 3.41
CA ASN A 276 -17.43 6.13 2.45
C ASN A 276 -16.80 6.18 1.04
N SER A 277 -15.49 6.43 0.96
CA SER A 277 -14.81 6.48 -0.34
C SER A 277 -14.74 5.14 -1.05
N ILE A 278 -14.73 4.02 -0.30
CA ILE A 278 -14.79 2.69 -0.91
C ILE A 278 -16.19 2.44 -1.46
N ASP A 279 -17.22 2.69 -0.66
CA ASP A 279 -18.60 2.51 -1.06
C ASP A 279 -18.93 3.30 -2.33
N GLU A 280 -18.47 4.56 -2.40
CA GLU A 280 -18.62 5.39 -3.60
C GLU A 280 -17.89 4.80 -4.82
N ARG A 281 -16.66 4.31 -4.65
CA ARG A 281 -15.90 3.67 -5.74
C ARG A 281 -16.52 2.37 -6.21
N GLU A 282 -17.02 1.54 -5.28
CA GLU A 282 -17.68 0.29 -5.63
C GLU A 282 -18.92 0.51 -6.52
N GLN A 283 -19.60 1.64 -6.34
CA GLN A 283 -20.75 2.01 -7.19
C GLN A 283 -20.32 2.44 -8.62
N VAL A 284 -19.08 2.86 -8.81
CA VAL A 284 -18.54 3.25 -10.12
C VAL A 284 -18.23 2.02 -10.98
N PHE A 285 -17.82 0.91 -10.36
CA PHE A 285 -17.35 -0.28 -11.05
C PHE A 285 -18.50 -1.24 -11.38
N THR A 286 -18.44 -1.83 -12.58
CA THR A 286 -19.26 -2.98 -12.94
C THR A 286 -18.79 -4.23 -12.20
N GLU A 287 -19.63 -5.27 -12.13
CA GLU A 287 -19.25 -6.54 -11.48
C GLU A 287 -18.01 -7.20 -12.12
N ILE A 288 -17.87 -7.10 -13.44
CA ILE A 288 -16.67 -7.59 -14.14
C ILE A 288 -15.43 -6.82 -13.71
N GLN A 289 -15.50 -5.49 -13.60
CA GLN A 289 -14.40 -4.66 -13.14
C GLN A 289 -14.02 -4.96 -11.69
N LYS A 290 -15.00 -5.16 -10.82
CA LYS A 290 -14.77 -5.59 -9.42
C LYS A 290 -14.05 -6.94 -9.37
N GLU A 291 -14.47 -7.90 -10.17
CA GLU A 291 -13.83 -9.21 -10.26
C GLU A 291 -12.37 -9.10 -10.72
N ILE A 292 -12.06 -8.27 -11.73
CA ILE A 292 -10.69 -8.00 -12.17
C ILE A 292 -9.86 -7.40 -11.02
N ILE A 293 -10.43 -6.46 -10.25
CA ILE A 293 -9.76 -5.83 -9.10
C ILE A 293 -9.41 -6.88 -8.04
N GLU A 294 -10.34 -7.78 -7.70
CA GLU A 294 -10.10 -8.84 -6.72
C GLU A 294 -9.04 -9.84 -7.19
N ILE A 295 -9.09 -10.25 -8.46
CA ILE A 295 -8.05 -11.11 -9.05
C ILE A 295 -6.69 -10.39 -9.01
N HIS A 296 -6.63 -9.11 -9.37
CA HIS A 296 -5.39 -8.33 -9.30
C HIS A 296 -4.84 -8.27 -7.86
N ARG A 297 -5.71 -8.07 -6.86
CA ARG A 297 -5.33 -8.10 -5.44
C ARG A 297 -4.73 -9.45 -5.06
N ALA A 298 -5.39 -10.55 -5.44
CA ALA A 298 -4.92 -11.90 -5.16
C ALA A 298 -3.55 -12.19 -5.81
N LEU A 299 -3.35 -11.76 -7.05
CA LEU A 299 -2.08 -11.88 -7.78
C LEU A 299 -0.96 -11.05 -7.13
N THR A 300 -1.25 -9.81 -6.76
CA THR A 300 -0.28 -8.93 -6.12
C THR A 300 0.25 -9.53 -4.84
N LEU A 301 -0.60 -10.12 -4.01
CA LEU A 301 -0.17 -10.76 -2.76
C LEU A 301 0.71 -11.99 -3.01
N ARG A 302 0.34 -12.84 -3.97
CA ARG A 302 1.17 -13.99 -4.33
C ARG A 302 2.52 -13.55 -4.88
N PHE A 303 2.51 -12.56 -5.76
CA PHE A 303 3.72 -11.99 -6.32
C PHE A 303 4.66 -11.43 -5.24
N MET A 304 4.11 -10.70 -4.28
CA MET A 304 4.86 -10.18 -3.14
C MET A 304 5.48 -11.28 -2.28
N ARG A 305 4.77 -12.38 -2.08
CA ARG A 305 5.30 -13.57 -1.41
C ARG A 305 6.52 -14.12 -2.15
N HIS A 306 6.44 -14.30 -3.46
CA HIS A 306 7.55 -14.84 -4.26
C HIS A 306 8.79 -13.93 -4.25
N ILE A 307 8.62 -12.63 -4.35
CA ILE A 307 9.74 -11.68 -4.22
C ILE A 307 10.42 -11.80 -2.86
N ARG A 308 9.65 -12.01 -1.81
CA ARG A 308 10.16 -12.11 -0.45
C ARG A 308 10.90 -13.42 -0.21
N TRP A 309 10.38 -14.54 -0.71
CA TRP A 309 10.93 -15.90 -0.50
C TRP A 309 12.01 -16.29 -1.50
N GLY A 310 11.99 -15.74 -2.70
CA GLY A 310 13.01 -15.98 -3.72
C GLY A 310 14.39 -15.39 -3.39
N ARG A 311 14.52 -14.75 -2.21
CA ARG A 311 15.76 -14.18 -1.68
C ARG A 311 16.43 -15.02 -0.59
N ILE A 312 15.95 -16.22 -0.34
CA ILE A 312 16.59 -17.22 0.49
C ILE A 312 17.34 -18.21 -0.40
#